data_338b760f9f71667cefaaeb0cb96dd29c
#
_entry.id   338b760f9f71667cefaaeb0cb96dd29c
#
_cell.length_a   1.000
_cell.length_b   1.000
_cell.length_c   1.000
_cell.angle_alpha   90.00
_cell.angle_beta   90.00
_cell.angle_gamma   90.00
#
_symmetry.space_group_name_H-M   'P 1'
#
loop_
_entity.id
_entity.type
_entity.pdbx_description
1 polymer ?
#
loop_
_entity_poly.entity_id
_entity_poly.type
_entity_poly.pdbx_seq_one_letter_code
_entity_poly.pdbx_strand_id
1 'polypeptide(L)'
;MNGTYYESDMSWKLHLKLKSALEARGMEVITTRTTQAGDLGLEARGKKSAGCDLFLSLHSNACNSASVDAPLACCTVTGTMDVLGQQLANVVHQVMGTAQAGTIWKRQGDNGDYYGVLRGATKVGTPAILLEHSYHTNLRATNWLLSDANLQKMAEAEADVIAAFFGLL
;
A
#
# COMPACT_ATOMS: atom_id res chain seq x y z
N MET A 1 -9.02 -16.44 -16.19
CA MET A 1 -8.59 -15.21 -16.89
C MET A 1 -7.12 -15.36 -17.22
N ASN A 2 -6.73 -15.25 -18.50
CA ASN A 2 -5.33 -15.42 -18.94
C ASN A 2 -4.72 -14.04 -19.21
N GLY A 3 -4.71 -13.17 -18.24
CA GLY A 3 -4.05 -11.88 -18.35
C GLY A 3 -2.67 -11.91 -17.70
N THR A 4 -1.66 -11.29 -18.33
CA THR A 4 -0.36 -11.08 -17.69
C THR A 4 -0.54 -10.06 -16.56
N TYR A 5 -0.08 -10.40 -15.34
CA TYR A 5 -0.10 -9.50 -14.20
C TYR A 5 1.14 -8.59 -14.21
N TYR A 6 0.89 -7.31 -14.08
CA TYR A 6 1.92 -6.31 -13.82
C TYR A 6 1.57 -5.56 -12.54
N GLU A 7 2.45 -5.60 -11.55
CA GLU A 7 2.26 -4.86 -10.29
C GLU A 7 2.07 -3.36 -10.52
N SER A 8 2.78 -2.79 -11.48
CA SER A 8 2.67 -1.37 -11.85
C SER A 8 1.27 -0.99 -12.33
N ASP A 9 0.57 -1.89 -13.03
CA ASP A 9 -0.80 -1.67 -13.51
C ASP A 9 -1.81 -1.81 -12.38
N MET A 10 -1.64 -2.82 -11.52
CA MET A 10 -2.46 -2.99 -10.32
C MET A 10 -2.35 -1.78 -9.41
N SER A 11 -1.14 -1.36 -9.06
CA SER A 11 -0.92 -0.21 -8.19
C SER A 11 -1.42 1.10 -8.80
N TRP A 12 -1.33 1.27 -10.13
CA TRP A 12 -1.91 2.39 -10.85
C TRP A 12 -3.43 2.42 -10.72
N LYS A 13 -4.12 1.31 -10.94
CA LYS A 13 -5.58 1.23 -10.82
C LYS A 13 -6.05 1.43 -9.39
N LEU A 14 -5.39 0.77 -8.45
CA LEU A 14 -5.76 0.85 -7.03
C LEU A 14 -5.58 2.27 -6.47
N HIS A 15 -4.45 2.96 -6.78
CA HIS A 15 -4.23 4.30 -6.26
C HIS A 15 -5.27 5.32 -6.75
N LEU A 16 -5.74 5.21 -8.00
CA LEU A 16 -6.79 6.11 -8.52
C LEU A 16 -8.11 5.90 -7.77
N LYS A 17 -8.46 4.64 -7.50
CA LYS A 17 -9.67 4.29 -6.75
C LYS A 17 -9.56 4.73 -5.29
N LEU A 18 -8.42 4.48 -4.66
CA LEU A 18 -8.16 4.87 -3.28
C LEU A 18 -8.14 6.41 -3.13
N LYS A 19 -7.52 7.12 -4.07
CA LYS A 19 -7.57 8.59 -4.12
C LYS A 19 -9.01 9.08 -4.11
N SER A 20 -9.85 8.58 -5.01
CA SER A 20 -11.26 8.98 -5.10
C SER A 20 -12.03 8.65 -3.81
N ALA A 21 -11.80 7.49 -3.22
CA ALA A 21 -12.44 7.06 -1.98
C ALA A 21 -12.03 7.92 -0.77
N LEU A 22 -10.75 8.29 -0.67
CA LEU A 22 -10.24 9.17 0.39
C LEU A 22 -10.76 10.60 0.25
N GLU A 23 -10.78 11.15 -0.98
CA GLU A 23 -11.32 12.48 -1.25
C GLU A 23 -12.82 12.56 -0.94
N ALA A 24 -13.58 11.49 -1.20
CA ALA A 24 -14.99 11.39 -0.79
C ALA A 24 -15.19 11.41 0.73
N ARG A 25 -14.14 11.09 1.51
CA ARG A 25 -14.12 11.15 2.98
C ARG A 25 -13.48 12.44 3.52
N GLY A 26 -13.28 13.45 2.66
CA GLY A 26 -12.80 14.78 3.04
C GLY A 26 -11.27 14.89 3.17
N MET A 27 -10.50 13.92 2.68
CA MET A 27 -9.03 13.96 2.70
C MET A 27 -8.49 14.62 1.44
N GLU A 28 -7.41 15.39 1.56
CA GLU A 28 -6.63 15.86 0.41
C GLU A 28 -5.62 14.78 0.01
N VAL A 29 -5.55 14.42 -1.28
CA VAL A 29 -4.69 13.33 -1.75
C VAL A 29 -3.75 13.80 -2.85
N ILE A 30 -2.45 13.75 -2.56
CA ILE A 30 -1.35 13.98 -3.52
C ILE A 30 -0.86 12.62 -4.03
N THR A 31 -0.67 12.49 -5.35
CA THR A 31 -0.15 11.26 -5.95
C THR A 31 1.28 11.42 -6.43
N THR A 32 2.07 10.36 -6.36
CA THR A 32 3.45 10.35 -6.86
C THR A 32 3.51 10.20 -8.37
N ARG A 33 2.49 9.58 -8.98
CA ARG A 33 2.34 9.37 -10.43
C ARG A 33 1.16 10.17 -10.94
N THR A 34 1.36 10.91 -12.01
CA THR A 34 0.31 11.66 -12.72
C THR A 34 -0.09 10.98 -14.04
N THR A 35 0.71 10.02 -14.50
CA THR A 35 0.44 9.14 -15.65
C THR A 35 0.85 7.72 -15.32
N GLN A 36 0.29 6.74 -16.04
CA GLN A 36 0.62 5.33 -15.83
C GLN A 36 2.10 5.02 -16.11
N ALA A 37 2.69 5.69 -17.11
CA ALA A 37 4.10 5.53 -17.48
C ALA A 37 5.05 6.38 -16.61
N GLY A 38 4.51 7.27 -15.77
CA GLY A 38 5.32 8.14 -14.92
C GLY A 38 6.11 7.34 -13.89
N ASP A 39 7.38 7.65 -13.76
CA ASP A 39 8.25 7.04 -12.76
C ASP A 39 9.13 8.08 -12.07
N LEU A 40 9.42 7.80 -10.80
CA LEU A 40 10.35 8.54 -9.94
C LEU A 40 11.21 7.53 -9.20
N GLY A 41 12.46 7.89 -8.92
CA GLY A 41 13.31 7.11 -8.04
C GLY A 41 12.67 6.93 -6.65
N LEU A 42 12.96 5.81 -5.98
CA LEU A 42 12.26 5.39 -4.75
C LEU A 42 12.23 6.48 -3.67
N GLU A 43 13.38 7.08 -3.33
CA GLU A 43 13.41 8.16 -2.33
C GLU A 43 12.67 9.43 -2.80
N ALA A 44 12.71 9.73 -4.09
CA ALA A 44 12.01 10.89 -4.63
C ALA A 44 10.49 10.75 -4.52
N ARG A 45 9.95 9.52 -4.65
CA ARG A 45 8.52 9.24 -4.40
C ARG A 45 8.16 9.58 -2.95
N GLY A 46 8.91 9.05 -1.98
CA GLY A 46 8.67 9.34 -0.56
C GLY A 46 8.78 10.83 -0.25
N LYS A 47 9.77 11.53 -0.78
CA LYS A 47 9.97 12.98 -0.56
C LYS A 47 8.80 13.85 -1.07
N LYS A 48 8.02 13.38 -2.04
CA LYS A 48 6.81 14.10 -2.49
C LYS A 48 5.75 14.26 -1.40
N SER A 49 5.83 13.49 -0.34
CA SER A 49 4.89 13.57 0.80
C SER A 49 5.22 14.65 1.83
N ALA A 50 6.18 15.54 1.55
CA ALA A 50 6.50 16.62 2.47
C ALA A 50 5.25 17.44 2.85
N GLY A 51 4.96 17.53 4.15
CA GLY A 51 3.79 18.23 4.68
C GLY A 51 2.50 17.39 4.69
N CYS A 52 2.53 16.12 4.26
CA CYS A 52 1.41 15.21 4.39
C CYS A 52 1.42 14.49 5.75
N ASP A 53 0.24 14.05 6.20
CA ASP A 53 0.08 13.28 7.45
C ASP A 53 0.42 11.81 7.27
N LEU A 54 0.37 11.29 6.04
CA LEU A 54 0.69 9.91 5.69
C LEU A 54 1.26 9.81 4.27
N PHE A 55 2.31 8.98 4.10
CA PHE A 55 2.73 8.45 2.81
C PHE A 55 2.35 6.97 2.74
N LEU A 56 1.51 6.59 1.78
CA LEU A 56 1.12 5.20 1.55
C LEU A 56 1.60 4.73 0.17
N SER A 57 2.41 3.66 0.14
CA SER A 57 2.92 3.02 -1.09
C SER A 57 2.21 1.69 -1.30
N LEU A 58 1.54 1.53 -2.44
CA LEU A 58 0.70 0.35 -2.76
C LEU A 58 1.47 -0.63 -3.63
N HIS A 59 1.58 -1.86 -3.16
CA HIS A 59 2.38 -2.92 -3.77
C HIS A 59 1.71 -4.30 -3.72
N SER A 60 2.31 -5.25 -4.42
CA SER A 60 2.10 -6.68 -4.23
C SER A 60 3.46 -7.40 -4.19
N ASN A 61 3.67 -8.21 -3.19
CA ASN A 61 4.93 -8.87 -2.91
C ASN A 61 5.21 -10.08 -3.82
N ALA A 62 6.44 -10.56 -3.80
CA ALA A 62 6.87 -11.79 -4.46
C ALA A 62 7.78 -12.61 -3.55
N CYS A 63 7.68 -13.94 -3.64
CA CYS A 63 8.62 -14.86 -3.00
C CYS A 63 8.73 -16.16 -3.79
N ASN A 64 9.65 -17.04 -3.40
CA ASN A 64 9.88 -18.33 -4.07
C ASN A 64 8.80 -19.39 -3.80
N SER A 65 7.81 -19.10 -2.93
CA SER A 65 6.73 -20.03 -2.59
C SER A 65 5.38 -19.51 -3.11
N ALA A 66 4.76 -20.27 -4.00
CA ALA A 66 3.43 -19.97 -4.53
C ALA A 66 2.30 -20.20 -3.50
N SER A 67 2.59 -20.79 -2.34
CA SER A 67 1.60 -21.02 -1.26
C SER A 67 1.44 -19.83 -0.32
N VAL A 68 2.35 -18.84 -0.37
CA VAL A 68 2.25 -17.64 0.48
C VAL A 68 1.16 -16.71 -0.08
N ASP A 69 0.19 -16.40 0.76
CA ASP A 69 -0.95 -15.54 0.45
C ASP A 69 -1.33 -14.77 1.71
N ALA A 70 -0.59 -13.70 1.98
CA ALA A 70 -0.69 -12.88 3.18
C ALA A 70 -0.44 -11.40 2.86
N PRO A 71 -1.20 -10.47 3.40
CA PRO A 71 -0.84 -9.04 3.33
C PRO A 71 0.29 -8.70 4.30
N LEU A 72 1.07 -7.70 3.94
CA LEU A 72 2.17 -7.21 4.77
C LEU A 72 2.24 -5.69 4.74
N ALA A 73 2.18 -5.03 5.89
CA ALA A 73 2.45 -3.61 5.98
C ALA A 73 3.89 -3.39 6.45
N CYS A 74 4.73 -2.89 5.55
CA CYS A 74 6.08 -2.46 5.92
C CYS A 74 5.99 -1.04 6.50
N CYS A 75 6.19 -0.93 7.82
CA CYS A 75 6.20 0.34 8.55
C CYS A 75 7.62 0.87 8.70
N THR A 76 7.75 2.17 8.92
CA THR A 76 9.04 2.79 9.24
C THR A 76 9.63 2.21 10.53
N VAL A 77 10.94 2.18 10.64
CA VAL A 77 11.63 1.68 11.84
C VAL A 77 11.30 2.48 13.10
N THR A 78 10.86 3.73 12.96
CA THR A 78 10.39 4.60 14.05
C THR A 78 9.08 4.13 14.69
N GLY A 79 8.26 3.35 13.98
CA GLY A 79 7.04 2.75 14.51
C GLY A 79 5.84 3.68 14.67
N THR A 80 5.87 4.88 14.12
CA THR A 80 4.79 5.87 14.28
C THR A 80 3.46 5.43 13.67
N MET A 81 3.50 4.53 12.67
CA MET A 81 2.32 4.04 11.94
C MET A 81 2.04 2.54 12.13
N ASP A 82 2.57 1.91 13.17
CA ASP A 82 2.38 0.47 13.40
C ASP A 82 0.90 0.10 13.58
N VAL A 83 0.14 0.92 14.28
CA VAL A 83 -1.30 0.68 14.50
C VAL A 83 -2.06 0.73 13.18
N LEU A 84 -1.89 1.79 12.39
CA LEU A 84 -2.53 1.91 11.08
C LEU A 84 -2.04 0.82 10.11
N GLY A 85 -0.73 0.51 10.11
CA GLY A 85 -0.16 -0.56 9.30
C GLY A 85 -0.81 -1.92 9.59
N GLN A 86 -1.00 -2.27 10.87
CA GLN A 86 -1.69 -3.51 11.24
C GLN A 86 -3.16 -3.49 10.85
N GLN A 87 -3.85 -2.35 11.02
CA GLN A 87 -5.25 -2.22 10.58
C GLN A 87 -5.40 -2.38 9.07
N LEU A 88 -4.51 -1.78 8.27
CA LEU A 88 -4.49 -1.94 6.82
C LEU A 88 -4.19 -3.38 6.41
N ALA A 89 -3.21 -4.04 7.01
CA ALA A 89 -2.93 -5.45 6.74
C ALA A 89 -4.13 -6.35 7.09
N ASN A 90 -4.84 -6.06 8.17
CA ASN A 90 -6.05 -6.79 8.57
C ASN A 90 -7.20 -6.58 7.58
N VAL A 91 -7.45 -5.34 7.12
CA VAL A 91 -8.53 -5.09 6.15
C VAL A 91 -8.23 -5.72 4.81
N VAL A 92 -6.98 -5.72 4.36
CA VAL A 92 -6.58 -6.45 3.14
C VAL A 92 -6.85 -7.95 3.30
N HIS A 93 -6.47 -8.55 4.45
CA HIS A 93 -6.79 -9.95 4.75
C HIS A 93 -8.30 -10.24 4.67
N GLN A 94 -9.13 -9.41 5.30
CA GLN A 94 -10.57 -9.58 5.32
C GLN A 94 -11.21 -9.44 3.93
N VAL A 95 -10.81 -8.44 3.16
CA VAL A 95 -11.39 -8.13 1.83
C VAL A 95 -10.94 -9.13 0.77
N MET A 96 -9.66 -9.53 0.78
CA MET A 96 -9.12 -10.53 -0.15
C MET A 96 -9.44 -11.96 0.24
N GLY A 97 -9.69 -12.24 1.52
CA GLY A 97 -9.81 -13.60 2.05
C GLY A 97 -8.50 -14.37 1.90
N THR A 98 -7.35 -13.74 2.25
CA THR A 98 -6.03 -14.37 2.11
C THR A 98 -5.87 -15.58 3.03
N ALA A 99 -5.03 -16.54 2.67
CA ALA A 99 -4.83 -17.77 3.44
C ALA A 99 -4.18 -17.52 4.80
N GLN A 100 -3.30 -16.52 4.90
CA GLN A 100 -2.66 -16.11 6.15
C GLN A 100 -3.07 -14.70 6.54
N ALA A 101 -3.08 -14.44 7.85
CA ALA A 101 -3.37 -13.11 8.39
C ALA A 101 -2.31 -12.08 8.00
N GLY A 102 -2.73 -10.82 7.97
CA GLY A 102 -1.83 -9.69 7.74
C GLY A 102 -0.94 -9.39 8.93
N THR A 103 0.27 -8.94 8.65
CA THR A 103 1.26 -8.59 9.67
C THR A 103 1.94 -7.27 9.32
N ILE A 104 2.61 -6.67 10.32
CA ILE A 104 3.54 -5.57 10.09
C ILE A 104 4.97 -6.08 10.04
N TRP A 105 5.82 -5.38 9.30
CA TRP A 105 7.25 -5.62 9.25
C TRP A 105 8.03 -4.31 9.26
N LYS A 106 9.13 -4.29 9.99
CA LYS A 106 10.09 -3.20 10.02
C LYS A 106 11.45 -3.73 9.58
N ARG A 107 12.05 -3.06 8.61
CA ARG A 107 13.36 -3.47 8.12
C ARG A 107 14.32 -2.30 8.13
N GLN A 108 15.35 -2.42 8.97
CA GLN A 108 16.48 -1.48 9.03
C GLN A 108 17.41 -1.69 7.84
N GLY A 109 17.80 -0.63 7.18
CA GLY A 109 18.91 -0.58 6.22
C GLY A 109 20.07 0.25 6.76
N ASP A 110 21.15 0.38 5.99
CA ASP A 110 22.35 1.11 6.42
C ASP A 110 22.10 2.61 6.66
N ASN A 111 21.13 3.19 5.95
CA ASN A 111 20.81 4.61 5.99
C ASN A 111 19.37 4.90 6.48
N GLY A 112 18.88 4.17 7.46
CA GLY A 112 17.50 4.25 7.97
C GLY A 112 16.63 3.11 7.44
N ASP A 113 15.37 3.40 7.06
CA ASP A 113 14.48 2.38 6.51
C ASP A 113 15.07 1.69 5.28
N TYR A 114 14.98 0.37 5.21
CA TYR A 114 15.45 -0.43 4.07
C TYR A 114 14.75 -0.02 2.76
N TYR A 115 13.43 0.18 2.80
CA TYR A 115 12.66 0.57 1.64
C TYR A 115 12.89 2.03 1.28
N GLY A 116 13.39 2.31 0.08
CA GLY A 116 13.75 3.65 -0.36
C GLY A 116 12.59 4.65 -0.31
N VAL A 117 11.36 4.21 -0.56
CA VAL A 117 10.16 5.06 -0.48
C VAL A 117 9.87 5.49 0.96
N LEU A 118 9.98 4.58 1.94
CA LEU A 118 9.83 4.89 3.36
C LEU A 118 10.94 5.83 3.84
N ARG A 119 12.18 5.53 3.46
CA ARG A 119 13.34 6.38 3.77
C ARG A 119 13.18 7.80 3.19
N GLY A 120 12.61 7.91 1.99
CA GLY A 120 12.33 9.21 1.37
C GLY A 120 11.31 10.02 2.14
N ALA A 121 10.22 9.40 2.59
CA ALA A 121 9.18 10.03 3.40
C ALA A 121 9.73 10.44 4.79
N THR A 122 10.48 9.56 5.44
CA THR A 122 11.12 9.83 6.74
C THR A 122 12.06 11.04 6.66
N LYS A 123 12.79 11.22 5.55
CA LYS A 123 13.68 12.38 5.34
C LYS A 123 12.96 13.73 5.30
N VAL A 124 11.67 13.74 5.01
CA VAL A 124 10.84 14.96 5.00
C VAL A 124 9.84 15.00 6.18
N GLY A 125 10.01 14.10 7.15
CA GLY A 125 9.21 14.07 8.37
C GLY A 125 7.81 13.46 8.21
N THR A 126 7.51 12.82 7.08
CA THR A 126 6.19 12.22 6.84
C THR A 126 6.16 10.78 7.32
N PRO A 127 5.17 10.41 8.19
CA PRO A 127 4.92 9.02 8.55
C PRO A 127 4.57 8.18 7.32
N ALA A 128 5.07 6.91 7.26
CA ALA A 128 4.98 6.17 6.01
C ALA A 128 4.71 4.67 6.21
N ILE A 129 3.92 4.10 5.29
CA ILE A 129 3.63 2.67 5.16
C ILE A 129 3.81 2.25 3.70
N LEU A 130 4.42 1.08 3.48
CA LEU A 130 4.39 0.35 2.23
C LEU A 130 3.48 -0.87 2.44
N LEU A 131 2.36 -0.93 1.72
CA LEU A 131 1.35 -1.97 1.88
C LEU A 131 1.42 -2.97 0.73
N GLU A 132 1.69 -4.22 1.07
CA GLU A 132 1.73 -5.35 0.15
C GLU A 132 0.39 -6.09 0.19
N HIS A 133 -0.36 -6.03 -0.91
CA HIS A 133 -1.65 -6.69 -1.09
C HIS A 133 -1.46 -8.16 -1.45
N SER A 134 -0.89 -8.94 -0.53
CA SER A 134 -0.50 -10.33 -0.74
C SER A 134 0.66 -10.51 -1.74
N TYR A 135 0.85 -11.72 -2.25
CA TYR A 135 1.97 -12.12 -3.10
C TYR A 135 1.49 -12.44 -4.51
N HIS A 136 1.98 -11.72 -5.52
CA HIS A 136 1.63 -12.00 -6.91
C HIS A 136 2.29 -13.27 -7.47
N THR A 137 3.13 -13.95 -6.71
CA THR A 137 3.58 -15.34 -6.96
C THR A 137 2.51 -16.39 -6.60
N ASN A 138 1.46 -16.00 -5.85
CA ASN A 138 0.30 -16.81 -5.57
C ASN A 138 -0.80 -16.58 -6.62
N LEU A 139 -1.22 -17.65 -7.29
CA LEU A 139 -2.19 -17.56 -8.40
C LEU A 139 -3.56 -17.02 -7.97
N ARG A 140 -4.04 -17.40 -6.76
CA ARG A 140 -5.31 -16.89 -6.23
C ARG A 140 -5.23 -15.38 -6.00
N ALA A 141 -4.15 -14.93 -5.36
CA ALA A 141 -3.93 -13.51 -5.09
C ALA A 141 -3.81 -12.71 -6.40
N THR A 142 -3.06 -13.20 -7.38
CA THR A 142 -2.93 -12.57 -8.70
C THR A 142 -4.28 -12.44 -9.40
N ASN A 143 -5.07 -13.49 -9.45
CA ASN A 143 -6.40 -13.46 -10.07
C ASN A 143 -7.34 -12.47 -9.35
N TRP A 144 -7.22 -12.37 -8.03
CA TRP A 144 -7.99 -11.40 -7.24
C TRP A 144 -7.60 -9.97 -7.59
N LEU A 145 -6.29 -9.68 -7.66
CA LEU A 145 -5.72 -8.35 -7.94
C LEU A 145 -5.91 -7.88 -9.39
N LEU A 146 -6.17 -8.79 -10.32
CA LEU A 146 -6.52 -8.46 -11.71
C LEU A 146 -7.94 -7.93 -11.87
N SER A 147 -8.81 -8.14 -10.88
CA SER A 147 -10.22 -7.72 -10.95
C SER A 147 -10.39 -6.26 -10.57
N ASP A 148 -10.86 -5.45 -11.50
CA ASP A 148 -11.14 -4.03 -11.26
C ASP A 148 -12.21 -3.80 -10.17
N ALA A 149 -13.24 -4.67 -10.11
CA ALA A 149 -14.26 -4.63 -9.07
C ALA A 149 -13.69 -4.96 -7.68
N ASN A 150 -12.73 -5.88 -7.59
CA ASN A 150 -12.06 -6.19 -6.34
C ASN A 150 -11.17 -5.04 -5.87
N LEU A 151 -10.43 -4.40 -6.79
CA LEU A 151 -9.63 -3.21 -6.46
C LEU A 151 -10.51 -2.06 -5.96
N GLN A 152 -11.74 -1.90 -6.50
CA GLN A 152 -12.68 -0.90 -5.98
C GLN A 152 -13.10 -1.23 -4.54
N LYS A 153 -13.44 -2.49 -4.24
CA LYS A 153 -13.79 -2.91 -2.87
C LYS A 153 -12.62 -2.70 -1.90
N MET A 154 -11.40 -2.99 -2.34
CA MET A 154 -10.20 -2.75 -1.54
C MET A 154 -10.03 -1.28 -1.23
N ALA A 155 -10.09 -0.42 -2.24
CA ALA A 155 -9.91 1.01 -2.09
C ALA A 155 -10.92 1.63 -1.10
N GLU A 156 -12.19 1.22 -1.16
CA GLU A 156 -13.21 1.68 -0.21
C GLU A 156 -12.90 1.23 1.22
N ALA A 157 -12.54 -0.04 1.42
CA ALA A 157 -12.25 -0.56 2.74
C ALA A 157 -10.96 0.03 3.35
N GLU A 158 -9.93 0.26 2.55
CA GLU A 158 -8.71 0.96 2.99
C GLU A 158 -9.00 2.41 3.34
N ALA A 159 -9.82 3.09 2.52
CA ALA A 159 -10.20 4.47 2.79
C ALA A 159 -10.98 4.61 4.10
N ASP A 160 -11.89 3.67 4.42
CA ASP A 160 -12.60 3.64 5.71
C ASP A 160 -11.62 3.53 6.89
N VAL A 161 -10.66 2.61 6.80
CA VAL A 161 -9.65 2.41 7.85
C VAL A 161 -8.80 3.66 8.04
N ILE A 162 -8.34 4.28 6.94
CA ILE A 162 -7.51 5.49 7.00
C ILE A 162 -8.32 6.66 7.56
N ALA A 163 -9.54 6.89 7.08
CA ALA A 163 -10.39 7.97 7.54
C ALA A 163 -10.74 7.82 9.03
N ALA A 164 -11.06 6.61 9.49
CA ALA A 164 -11.32 6.33 10.91
C ALA A 164 -10.07 6.58 11.77
N PHE A 165 -8.88 6.21 11.30
CA PHE A 165 -7.62 6.45 12.01
C PHE A 165 -7.35 7.95 12.21
N PHE A 166 -7.71 8.78 11.25
CA PHE A 166 -7.58 10.25 11.35
C PHE A 166 -8.82 10.95 11.93
N GLY A 167 -9.82 10.20 12.39
CA GLY A 167 -11.01 10.77 13.07
C GLY A 167 -11.99 11.46 12.13
N LEU A 168 -12.06 11.02 10.86
CA LEU A 168 -12.96 11.57 9.84
C LEU A 168 -14.22 10.70 9.63
N LEU A 169 -14.36 9.60 10.36
CA LEU A 169 -15.54 8.70 10.39
C LEU A 169 -16.00 8.51 11.82
#